data_9985810a2561d334dc4ced4690f6c669
#
_entry.id   9985810a2561d334dc4ced4690f6c669
#
_cell.length_a   1.000
_cell.length_b   1.000
_cell.length_c   1.000
_cell.angle_alpha   90.00
_cell.angle_beta   90.00
_cell.angle_gamma   90.00
#
_symmetry.space_group_name_H-M   'P 1'
#
loop_
_entity.id
_entity.type
_entity.pdbx_description
1 polymer ?
#
loop_
_entity_poly.entity_id
_entity_poly.type
_entity_poly.pdbx_seq_one_letter_code
_entity_poly.pdbx_strand_id
1 'polypeptide(L)'
;MNYSLRQLKVFVTVARARSFSRAGEMIGLSQSAVSHSVKELEHQTGVRLLDRTTREVVLTEAGQQLAGRLERLLDELTITLRDAGRVGQQLSGTVKVAASQTISAHLIPQCIAHSNRRYPDIDFVLHDRPQQWVLESIRQGEVDFGIVIDPGPAADLQCEVVLAEPFLLLCREDHPFASLTEVPWLALQDERLILQDYASGSRLLIDAALSRLAIRANIVQEIGHPATLFPMVESGIGISVLPALALPLPQGSHLTVKRLTPVMERQLMLACRKNRSLSTAAQALWEIVREEGENLTAARVEDPLYQR
;
A
#
# COMPACT_ATOMS: atom_id res chain seq x y z
N MET A 1 -24.14 12.61 -26.89
CA MET A 1 -23.98 12.77 -25.44
C MET A 1 -23.63 14.23 -25.16
N ASN A 2 -24.47 14.97 -24.44
CA ASN A 2 -24.27 16.41 -24.19
C ASN A 2 -23.85 16.73 -22.75
N TYR A 3 -23.06 15.85 -22.14
CA TYR A 3 -22.54 16.12 -20.79
C TYR A 3 -21.35 17.06 -20.86
N SER A 4 -21.35 18.12 -20.03
CA SER A 4 -20.17 18.97 -19.90
C SER A 4 -19.24 18.45 -18.81
N LEU A 5 -17.93 18.58 -19.02
CA LEU A 5 -16.91 18.24 -18.01
C LEU A 5 -17.18 18.96 -16.67
N ARG A 6 -17.73 20.17 -16.74
CA ARG A 6 -18.10 20.95 -15.55
C ARG A 6 -19.21 20.28 -14.76
N GLN A 7 -20.27 19.75 -15.41
CA GLN A 7 -21.37 19.04 -14.73
C GLN A 7 -20.84 17.79 -14.01
N LEU A 8 -19.95 17.02 -14.67
CA LEU A 8 -19.35 15.83 -14.07
C LEU A 8 -18.50 16.17 -12.84
N LYS A 9 -17.66 17.23 -12.92
CA LYS A 9 -16.87 17.72 -11.78
C LYS A 9 -17.76 18.20 -10.63
N VAL A 10 -18.82 18.95 -10.92
CA VAL A 10 -19.78 19.42 -9.91
C VAL A 10 -20.42 18.25 -9.19
N PHE A 11 -20.91 17.24 -9.91
CA PHE A 11 -21.53 16.05 -9.32
C PHE A 11 -20.55 15.28 -8.39
N VAL A 12 -19.33 15.03 -8.86
CA VAL A 12 -18.30 14.35 -8.05
C VAL A 12 -17.99 15.15 -6.78
N THR A 13 -17.91 16.48 -6.89
CA THR A 13 -17.66 17.33 -5.71
C THR A 13 -18.80 17.27 -4.71
N VAL A 14 -20.08 17.26 -5.18
CA VAL A 14 -21.25 17.08 -4.31
C VAL A 14 -21.25 15.71 -3.64
N ALA A 15 -20.93 14.67 -4.38
CA ALA A 15 -20.84 13.30 -3.88
C ALA A 15 -19.83 13.19 -2.73
N ARG A 16 -18.67 13.84 -2.87
CA ARG A 16 -17.61 13.89 -1.85
C ARG A 16 -17.99 14.76 -0.64
N ALA A 17 -18.50 15.96 -0.90
CA ALA A 17 -18.85 16.91 0.16
C ALA A 17 -20.13 16.57 0.93
N ARG A 18 -21.02 15.73 0.34
CA ARG A 18 -22.37 15.41 0.83
C ARG A 18 -23.20 16.66 1.18
N SER A 19 -22.89 17.78 0.53
CA SER A 19 -23.54 19.08 0.74
C SER A 19 -23.37 19.95 -0.50
N PHE A 20 -24.49 20.52 -0.99
CA PHE A 20 -24.46 21.44 -2.13
C PHE A 20 -23.74 22.76 -1.81
N SER A 21 -23.93 23.30 -0.60
CA SER A 21 -23.28 24.54 -0.18
C SER A 21 -21.76 24.36 -0.09
N ARG A 22 -21.32 23.30 0.60
CA ARG A 22 -19.89 22.99 0.76
C ARG A 22 -19.23 22.67 -0.58
N ALA A 23 -19.92 21.95 -1.47
CA ALA A 23 -19.43 21.71 -2.82
C ALA A 23 -19.28 23.01 -3.61
N GLY A 24 -20.24 23.94 -3.46
CA GLY A 24 -20.15 25.27 -4.08
C GLY A 24 -18.93 26.06 -3.62
N GLU A 25 -18.67 26.09 -2.32
CA GLU A 25 -17.48 26.73 -1.74
C GLU A 25 -16.18 26.15 -2.32
N MET A 26 -16.09 24.81 -2.44
CA MET A 26 -14.91 24.11 -2.96
C MET A 26 -14.60 24.44 -4.42
N ILE A 27 -15.61 24.77 -5.24
CA ILE A 27 -15.45 24.98 -6.69
C ILE A 27 -15.80 26.40 -7.16
N GLY A 28 -16.04 27.33 -6.22
CA GLY A 28 -16.33 28.73 -6.53
C GLY A 28 -17.68 28.95 -7.20
N LEU A 29 -18.71 28.16 -6.82
CA LEU A 29 -20.07 28.29 -7.37
C LEU A 29 -21.10 28.53 -6.25
N SER A 30 -22.20 29.18 -6.60
CA SER A 30 -23.35 29.28 -5.69
C SER A 30 -24.02 27.92 -5.51
N GLN A 31 -24.63 27.68 -4.35
CA GLN A 31 -25.38 26.45 -4.04
C GLN A 31 -26.48 26.18 -5.08
N SER A 32 -27.14 27.24 -5.58
CA SER A 32 -28.16 27.12 -6.62
C SER A 32 -27.58 26.66 -7.96
N ALA A 33 -26.40 27.15 -8.36
CA ALA A 33 -25.73 26.76 -9.58
C ALA A 33 -25.27 25.27 -9.49
N VAL A 34 -24.76 24.85 -8.34
CA VAL A 34 -24.38 23.43 -8.07
C VAL A 34 -25.62 22.52 -8.15
N SER A 35 -26.73 22.91 -7.50
CA SER A 35 -27.98 22.16 -7.55
C SER A 35 -28.56 22.07 -8.97
N HIS A 36 -28.51 23.15 -9.74
CA HIS A 36 -28.96 23.16 -11.13
C HIS A 36 -28.09 22.20 -11.99
N SER A 37 -26.78 22.29 -11.85
CA SER A 37 -25.84 21.46 -12.61
C SER A 37 -26.05 19.94 -12.37
N VAL A 38 -26.34 19.55 -11.12
CA VAL A 38 -26.64 18.14 -10.80
C VAL A 38 -27.99 17.73 -11.36
N LYS A 39 -29.03 18.58 -11.25
CA LYS A 39 -30.35 18.30 -11.85
C LYS A 39 -30.27 18.10 -13.36
N GLU A 40 -29.49 18.94 -14.04
CA GLU A 40 -29.28 18.84 -15.47
C GLU A 40 -28.60 17.52 -15.85
N LEU A 41 -27.60 17.10 -15.06
CA LEU A 41 -26.93 15.79 -15.24
C LEU A 41 -27.92 14.63 -15.02
N GLU A 42 -28.73 14.66 -13.98
CA GLU A 42 -29.79 13.66 -13.72
C GLU A 42 -30.80 13.60 -14.87
N HIS A 43 -31.20 14.75 -15.38
CA HIS A 43 -32.12 14.86 -16.53
C HIS A 43 -31.49 14.21 -17.79
N GLN A 44 -30.23 14.51 -18.07
CA GLN A 44 -29.54 14.02 -19.25
C GLN A 44 -29.21 12.52 -19.16
N THR A 45 -28.96 12.01 -17.95
CA THR A 45 -28.71 10.57 -17.72
C THR A 45 -30.01 9.75 -17.61
N GLY A 46 -31.14 10.43 -17.34
CA GLY A 46 -32.43 9.77 -17.07
C GLY A 46 -32.46 9.03 -15.72
N VAL A 47 -31.46 9.24 -14.87
CA VAL A 47 -31.33 8.52 -13.60
C VAL A 47 -31.15 9.50 -12.46
N ARG A 48 -31.85 9.26 -11.34
CA ARG A 48 -31.59 9.99 -10.10
C ARG A 48 -30.26 9.54 -9.51
N LEU A 49 -29.37 10.49 -9.25
CA LEU A 49 -28.06 10.26 -8.67
C LEU A 49 -28.00 10.60 -7.18
N LEU A 50 -28.92 11.48 -6.72
CA LEU A 50 -29.00 11.92 -5.34
C LEU A 50 -30.43 11.78 -4.80
N ASP A 51 -30.54 11.19 -3.60
CA ASP A 51 -31.72 11.28 -2.79
C ASP A 51 -31.70 12.57 -1.96
N ARG A 52 -32.70 13.42 -2.18
CA ARG A 52 -32.79 14.73 -1.54
C ARG A 52 -33.71 14.59 -0.34
N THR A 53 -33.18 14.44 0.84
CA THR A 53 -33.90 14.72 2.07
C THR A 53 -33.61 16.16 2.51
N THR A 54 -34.51 16.74 3.30
CA THR A 54 -34.42 18.14 3.76
C THR A 54 -33.20 18.43 4.64
N ARG A 55 -32.44 17.41 5.03
CA ARG A 55 -31.31 17.54 5.97
C ARG A 55 -29.98 16.98 5.45
N GLU A 56 -29.99 16.06 4.49
CA GLU A 56 -28.75 15.42 3.99
C GLU A 56 -28.81 15.13 2.49
N VAL A 57 -27.65 15.16 1.84
CA VAL A 57 -27.44 14.73 0.46
C VAL A 57 -26.90 13.30 0.50
N VAL A 58 -27.74 12.34 0.12
CA VAL A 58 -27.39 10.93 0.04
C VAL A 58 -27.29 10.52 -1.42
N LEU A 59 -26.29 9.74 -1.77
CA LEU A 59 -26.16 9.15 -3.11
C LEU A 59 -27.14 7.98 -3.26
N THR A 60 -27.82 7.89 -4.40
CA THR A 60 -28.48 6.65 -4.83
C THR A 60 -27.44 5.60 -5.16
N GLU A 61 -27.82 4.33 -5.32
CA GLU A 61 -26.91 3.28 -5.79
C GLU A 61 -26.27 3.65 -7.15
N ALA A 62 -27.06 4.13 -8.09
CA ALA A 62 -26.58 4.64 -9.38
C ALA A 62 -25.62 5.83 -9.21
N GLY A 63 -25.94 6.75 -8.28
CA GLY A 63 -25.09 7.89 -7.95
C GLY A 63 -23.74 7.47 -7.37
N GLN A 64 -23.73 6.47 -6.50
CA GLN A 64 -22.51 5.94 -5.87
C GLN A 64 -21.59 5.29 -6.89
N GLN A 65 -22.15 4.43 -7.75
CA GLN A 65 -21.41 3.77 -8.83
C GLN A 65 -20.86 4.80 -9.84
N LEU A 66 -21.68 5.79 -10.24
CA LEU A 66 -21.28 6.83 -11.19
C LEU A 66 -20.20 7.74 -10.58
N ALA A 67 -20.35 8.19 -9.33
CA ALA A 67 -19.36 9.06 -8.66
C ALA A 67 -17.98 8.42 -8.62
N GLY A 68 -17.87 7.17 -8.18
CA GLY A 68 -16.60 6.45 -8.12
C GLY A 68 -15.94 6.23 -9.48
N ARG A 69 -16.72 6.05 -10.55
CA ARG A 69 -16.19 5.95 -11.92
C ARG A 69 -15.78 7.30 -12.49
N LEU A 70 -16.60 8.33 -12.30
CA LEU A 70 -16.31 9.68 -12.81
C LEU A 70 -15.10 10.31 -12.13
N GLU A 71 -14.96 10.13 -10.83
CA GLU A 71 -13.79 10.62 -10.09
C GLU A 71 -12.50 10.11 -10.73
N ARG A 72 -12.44 8.81 -11.02
CA ARG A 72 -11.29 8.19 -11.70
C ARG A 72 -11.05 8.74 -13.09
N LEU A 73 -12.10 8.87 -13.92
CA LEU A 73 -11.99 9.38 -15.29
C LEU A 73 -11.55 10.84 -15.34
N LEU A 74 -12.02 11.66 -14.40
CA LEU A 74 -11.63 13.07 -14.30
C LEU A 74 -10.19 13.24 -13.85
N ASP A 75 -9.72 12.40 -12.94
CA ASP A 75 -8.32 12.36 -12.52
C ASP A 75 -7.42 11.92 -13.68
N GLU A 76 -7.79 10.87 -14.41
CA GLU A 76 -7.06 10.38 -15.59
C GLU A 76 -6.99 11.44 -16.69
N LEU A 77 -8.11 12.09 -16.98
CA LEU A 77 -8.13 13.21 -17.93
C LEU A 77 -7.21 14.36 -17.49
N THR A 78 -7.22 14.69 -16.20
CA THR A 78 -6.37 15.75 -15.65
C THR A 78 -4.89 15.40 -15.80
N ILE A 79 -4.50 14.14 -15.53
CA ILE A 79 -3.15 13.62 -15.72
C ILE A 79 -2.77 13.72 -17.20
N THR A 80 -3.61 13.16 -18.10
CA THR A 80 -3.36 13.14 -19.54
C THR A 80 -3.16 14.55 -20.12
N LEU A 81 -4.00 15.51 -19.72
CA LEU A 81 -3.87 16.89 -20.18
C LEU A 81 -2.62 17.59 -19.63
N ARG A 82 -2.24 17.28 -18.39
CA ARG A 82 -1.00 17.79 -17.77
C ARG A 82 0.23 17.24 -18.48
N ASP A 83 0.24 15.95 -18.76
CA ASP A 83 1.35 15.28 -19.44
C ASP A 83 1.47 15.75 -20.90
N ALA A 84 0.37 15.95 -21.60
CA ALA A 84 0.36 16.53 -22.94
C ALA A 84 0.96 17.96 -22.99
N GLY A 85 0.74 18.77 -21.95
CA GLY A 85 1.33 20.11 -21.83
C GLY A 85 2.81 20.13 -21.49
N ARG A 86 3.41 18.96 -21.19
CA ARG A 86 4.81 18.82 -20.71
C ARG A 86 5.72 18.08 -21.69
N VAL A 87 5.28 17.85 -22.92
CA VAL A 87 6.11 17.23 -23.96
C VAL A 87 7.36 18.08 -24.17
N GLY A 88 8.52 17.57 -23.75
CA GLY A 88 9.82 18.25 -23.82
C GLY A 88 10.25 19.02 -22.56
N GLN A 89 9.48 18.98 -21.45
CA GLN A 89 9.85 19.57 -20.16
C GLN A 89 10.39 18.50 -19.18
N GLN A 90 11.14 18.96 -18.17
CA GLN A 90 11.66 18.14 -17.09
C GLN A 90 10.50 17.46 -16.33
N LEU A 91 10.68 16.17 -15.98
CA LEU A 91 9.68 15.41 -15.24
C LEU A 91 9.39 16.08 -13.88
N SER A 92 8.15 16.45 -13.64
CA SER A 92 7.75 17.15 -12.42
C SER A 92 6.32 16.79 -12.00
N GLY A 93 6.02 17.02 -10.73
CA GLY A 93 4.67 16.83 -10.17
C GLY A 93 4.69 16.00 -8.90
N THR A 94 3.51 15.80 -8.30
CA THR A 94 3.36 15.01 -7.08
C THR A 94 2.95 13.60 -7.43
N VAL A 95 3.69 12.60 -6.94
CA VAL A 95 3.37 11.18 -7.05
C VAL A 95 3.10 10.63 -5.66
N LYS A 96 1.92 10.05 -5.48
CA LYS A 96 1.49 9.47 -4.21
C LYS A 96 1.70 7.97 -4.24
N VAL A 97 2.47 7.46 -3.31
CA VAL A 97 2.82 6.04 -3.18
C VAL A 97 2.37 5.54 -1.82
N ALA A 98 1.70 4.40 -1.76
CA ALA A 98 1.35 3.76 -0.51
C ALA A 98 2.20 2.51 -0.29
N ALA A 99 2.64 2.30 0.94
CA ALA A 99 3.39 1.11 1.32
C ALA A 99 3.07 0.69 2.76
N SER A 100 3.26 -0.61 3.07
CA SER A 100 3.12 -1.10 4.43
C SER A 100 4.36 -0.79 5.26
N GLN A 101 4.18 -0.74 6.55
CA GLN A 101 5.14 -0.19 7.54
C GLN A 101 6.58 -0.68 7.39
N THR A 102 6.81 -1.98 7.22
CA THR A 102 8.17 -2.52 7.03
C THR A 102 8.80 -2.03 5.72
N ILE A 103 8.00 -1.95 4.66
CA ILE A 103 8.44 -1.46 3.33
C ILE A 103 8.72 0.04 3.42
N SER A 104 7.81 0.79 4.07
CA SER A 104 7.96 2.23 4.30
C SER A 104 9.23 2.57 5.07
N ALA A 105 9.60 1.74 6.05
CA ALA A 105 10.78 1.99 6.90
C ALA A 105 12.12 1.64 6.21
N HIS A 106 12.15 0.59 5.38
CA HIS A 106 13.43 0.00 4.95
C HIS A 106 13.69 0.06 3.42
N LEU A 107 12.67 0.24 2.59
CA LEU A 107 12.83 0.38 1.13
C LEU A 107 12.59 1.82 0.67
N ILE A 108 11.48 2.43 1.10
CA ILE A 108 11.04 3.73 0.59
C ILE A 108 12.03 4.88 0.83
N PRO A 109 12.76 4.98 1.96
CA PRO A 109 13.72 6.07 2.16
C PRO A 109 14.80 6.12 1.09
N GLN A 110 15.28 4.97 0.63
CA GLN A 110 16.27 4.87 -0.45
C GLN A 110 15.66 5.28 -1.79
N CYS A 111 14.42 4.87 -2.06
CA CYS A 111 13.68 5.29 -3.24
C CYS A 111 13.48 6.82 -3.29
N ILE A 112 13.11 7.44 -2.15
CA ILE A 112 12.96 8.90 -2.06
C ILE A 112 14.31 9.59 -2.28
N ALA A 113 15.37 9.12 -1.64
CA ALA A 113 16.71 9.68 -1.82
C ALA A 113 17.21 9.56 -3.26
N HIS A 114 16.93 8.45 -3.93
CA HIS A 114 17.25 8.24 -5.35
C HIS A 114 16.40 9.16 -6.23
N SER A 115 15.07 9.24 -5.99
CA SER A 115 14.17 10.12 -6.72
C SER A 115 14.61 11.58 -6.65
N ASN A 116 14.93 12.08 -5.47
CA ASN A 116 15.33 13.47 -5.27
C ASN A 116 16.63 13.83 -6.03
N ARG A 117 17.52 12.86 -6.21
CA ARG A 117 18.75 13.06 -7.01
C ARG A 117 18.48 13.04 -8.50
N ARG A 118 17.64 12.10 -8.97
CA ARG A 118 17.42 11.85 -10.42
C ARG A 118 16.32 12.73 -11.00
N TYR A 119 15.30 13.07 -10.18
CA TYR A 119 14.11 13.82 -10.57
C TYR A 119 13.75 14.85 -9.49
N PRO A 120 14.54 15.93 -9.32
CA PRO A 120 14.35 16.88 -8.22
C PRO A 120 13.01 17.62 -8.23
N ASP A 121 12.33 17.67 -9.37
CA ASP A 121 11.04 18.33 -9.53
C ASP A 121 9.84 17.37 -9.33
N ILE A 122 10.08 16.12 -8.91
CA ILE A 122 9.02 15.18 -8.52
C ILE A 122 8.89 15.15 -7.01
N ASP A 123 7.72 15.53 -6.51
CA ASP A 123 7.35 15.37 -5.10
C ASP A 123 6.91 13.93 -4.84
N PHE A 124 7.72 13.15 -4.14
CA PHE A 124 7.36 11.82 -3.69
C PHE A 124 6.57 11.91 -2.37
N VAL A 125 5.29 11.57 -2.39
CA VAL A 125 4.43 11.57 -1.20
C VAL A 125 4.14 10.13 -0.76
N LEU A 126 4.66 9.74 0.41
CA LEU A 126 4.44 8.42 1.00
C LEU A 126 3.18 8.40 1.88
N HIS A 127 2.33 7.40 1.67
CA HIS A 127 1.26 6.98 2.55
C HIS A 127 1.65 5.68 3.26
N ASP A 128 2.21 5.80 4.46
CA ASP A 128 2.54 4.66 5.33
C ASP A 128 1.27 4.13 6.01
N ARG A 129 0.80 2.95 5.60
CA ARG A 129 -0.47 2.37 6.02
C ARG A 129 -0.40 0.84 6.12
N PRO A 130 -1.24 0.20 6.95
CA PRO A 130 -1.44 -1.26 6.90
C PRO A 130 -1.84 -1.73 5.50
N GLN A 131 -1.43 -2.95 5.12
CA GLN A 131 -1.58 -3.46 3.75
C GLN A 131 -3.02 -3.38 3.19
N GLN A 132 -4.02 -3.67 4.00
CA GLN A 132 -5.41 -3.57 3.57
C GLN A 132 -5.78 -2.16 3.09
N TRP A 133 -5.25 -1.12 3.76
CA TRP A 133 -5.44 0.28 3.39
C TRP A 133 -4.63 0.66 2.15
N VAL A 134 -3.44 0.08 1.97
CA VAL A 134 -2.65 0.26 0.73
C VAL A 134 -3.44 -0.24 -0.47
N LEU A 135 -3.98 -1.46 -0.40
CA LEU A 135 -4.78 -2.05 -1.46
C LEU A 135 -6.04 -1.22 -1.76
N GLU A 136 -6.73 -0.74 -0.72
CA GLU A 136 -7.92 0.08 -0.87
C GLU A 136 -7.59 1.45 -1.49
N SER A 137 -6.53 2.11 -1.04
CA SER A 137 -6.07 3.40 -1.59
C SER A 137 -5.70 3.29 -3.08
N ILE A 138 -5.10 2.16 -3.50
CA ILE A 138 -4.85 1.89 -4.93
C ILE A 138 -6.17 1.76 -5.68
N ARG A 139 -7.12 0.96 -5.16
CA ARG A 139 -8.42 0.73 -5.80
C ARG A 139 -9.25 2.00 -5.92
N GLN A 140 -9.24 2.84 -4.89
CA GLN A 140 -9.95 4.12 -4.88
C GLN A 140 -9.23 5.20 -5.69
N GLY A 141 -7.94 5.00 -6.02
CA GLY A 141 -7.11 5.96 -6.75
C GLY A 141 -6.67 7.15 -5.92
N GLU A 142 -6.60 6.98 -4.62
CA GLU A 142 -6.04 7.97 -3.69
C GLU A 142 -4.52 8.07 -3.86
N VAL A 143 -3.90 6.98 -4.34
CA VAL A 143 -2.48 6.91 -4.68
C VAL A 143 -2.29 6.49 -6.14
N ASP A 144 -1.14 6.81 -6.72
CA ASP A 144 -0.80 6.45 -8.09
C ASP A 144 -0.47 4.95 -8.18
N PHE A 145 0.31 4.45 -7.23
CA PHE A 145 0.62 3.04 -7.06
C PHE A 145 0.96 2.73 -5.60
N GLY A 146 1.12 1.46 -5.28
CA GLY A 146 1.56 1.02 -3.96
C GLY A 146 2.50 -0.15 -4.03
N ILE A 147 3.17 -0.44 -2.89
CA ILE A 147 3.98 -1.63 -2.72
C ILE A 147 3.28 -2.52 -1.68
N VAL A 148 2.90 -3.71 -2.13
CA VAL A 148 2.09 -4.66 -1.38
C VAL A 148 2.82 -5.99 -1.23
N ILE A 149 2.40 -6.78 -0.25
CA ILE A 149 2.91 -8.13 -0.01
C ILE A 149 1.86 -9.10 -0.55
N ASP A 150 2.23 -9.88 -1.55
CA ASP A 150 1.43 -10.97 -2.11
C ASP A 150 -0.10 -10.74 -1.99
N PRO A 151 -0.68 -9.86 -2.82
CA PRO A 151 -2.08 -9.45 -2.68
C PRO A 151 -3.08 -10.57 -3.02
N GLY A 152 -2.57 -11.77 -3.39
CA GLY A 152 -3.39 -12.86 -3.90
C GLY A 152 -4.01 -12.54 -5.26
N PRO A 153 -5.06 -13.27 -5.66
CA PRO A 153 -5.76 -13.03 -6.92
C PRO A 153 -6.47 -11.67 -6.91
N ALA A 154 -5.85 -10.67 -7.50
CA ALA A 154 -6.38 -9.31 -7.64
C ALA A 154 -6.58 -8.97 -9.13
N ALA A 155 -7.71 -9.39 -9.70
CA ALA A 155 -8.01 -9.21 -11.13
C ALA A 155 -8.12 -7.74 -11.57
N ASP A 156 -8.33 -6.83 -10.60
CA ASP A 156 -8.46 -5.39 -10.74
C ASP A 156 -7.13 -4.63 -10.66
N LEU A 157 -6.04 -5.31 -10.23
CA LEU A 157 -4.72 -4.75 -10.11
C LEU A 157 -3.75 -5.33 -11.15
N GLN A 158 -2.81 -4.52 -11.57
CA GLN A 158 -1.59 -4.94 -12.25
C GLN A 158 -0.50 -4.98 -11.19
N CYS A 159 0.16 -6.14 -11.05
CA CYS A 159 1.21 -6.34 -10.07
C CYS A 159 2.50 -6.79 -10.74
N GLU A 160 3.64 -6.30 -10.24
CA GLU A 160 4.99 -6.65 -10.67
C GLU A 160 5.84 -6.96 -9.43
N VAL A 161 6.52 -8.11 -9.43
CA VAL A 161 7.40 -8.51 -8.32
C VAL A 161 8.65 -7.64 -8.32
N VAL A 162 8.97 -7.06 -7.16
CA VAL A 162 10.13 -6.19 -6.95
C VAL A 162 11.21 -6.91 -6.15
N LEU A 163 10.79 -7.66 -5.14
CA LEU A 163 11.70 -8.32 -4.20
C LEU A 163 11.03 -9.58 -3.66
N ALA A 164 11.77 -10.70 -3.63
CA ALA A 164 11.44 -11.87 -2.83
C ALA A 164 12.39 -11.96 -1.65
N GLU A 165 11.87 -12.26 -0.46
CA GLU A 165 12.67 -12.32 0.75
C GLU A 165 12.17 -13.37 1.74
N PRO A 166 13.09 -14.04 2.48
CA PRO A 166 12.72 -15.08 3.43
C PRO A 166 12.11 -14.49 4.72
N PHE A 167 11.34 -15.33 5.39
CA PHE A 167 11.03 -15.15 6.80
C PHE A 167 12.17 -15.69 7.66
N LEU A 168 12.49 -14.93 8.71
CA LEU A 168 13.51 -15.24 9.70
C LEU A 168 12.86 -15.38 11.08
N LEU A 169 13.47 -16.21 11.91
CA LEU A 169 13.16 -16.26 13.33
C LEU A 169 13.89 -15.12 14.04
N LEU A 170 13.19 -14.39 14.91
CA LEU A 170 13.75 -13.42 15.85
C LEU A 170 13.68 -13.99 17.27
N CYS A 171 14.81 -14.05 17.96
CA CYS A 171 14.87 -14.45 19.35
C CYS A 171 15.97 -13.69 20.10
N ARG A 172 16.03 -13.85 21.41
CA ARG A 172 17.13 -13.34 22.24
C ARG A 172 18.40 -14.14 21.99
N GLU A 173 19.56 -13.52 22.23
CA GLU A 173 20.87 -14.17 22.13
C GLU A 173 21.05 -15.34 23.12
N ASP A 174 20.35 -15.30 24.26
CA ASP A 174 20.36 -16.37 25.26
C ASP A 174 19.31 -17.47 25.03
N HIS A 175 18.50 -17.37 23.97
CA HIS A 175 17.52 -18.39 23.60
C HIS A 175 18.21 -19.63 23.03
N PRO A 176 17.73 -20.86 23.31
CA PRO A 176 18.33 -22.10 22.76
C PRO A 176 18.54 -22.06 21.24
N PHE A 177 17.62 -21.43 20.49
CA PHE A 177 17.73 -21.31 19.04
C PHE A 177 18.86 -20.39 18.58
N ALA A 178 19.36 -19.50 19.43
CA ALA A 178 20.46 -18.61 19.08
C ALA A 178 21.76 -19.35 18.75
N SER A 179 21.96 -20.55 19.31
CA SER A 179 23.14 -21.40 19.05
C SER A 179 23.05 -22.18 17.74
N LEU A 180 21.86 -22.26 17.12
CA LEU A 180 21.65 -23.01 15.88
C LEU A 180 22.00 -22.16 14.66
N THR A 181 22.44 -22.80 13.58
CA THR A 181 22.63 -22.17 12.27
C THR A 181 21.29 -21.93 11.59
N GLU A 182 20.40 -22.90 11.68
CA GLU A 182 19.05 -22.89 11.11
C GLU A 182 18.06 -23.48 12.10
N VAL A 183 16.83 -23.01 12.07
CA VAL A 183 15.74 -23.48 12.95
C VAL A 183 14.64 -24.08 12.08
N PRO A 184 14.29 -25.35 12.25
CA PRO A 184 13.12 -25.90 11.57
C PRO A 184 11.84 -25.18 12.03
N TRP A 185 10.92 -24.88 11.11
CA TRP A 185 9.61 -24.34 11.48
C TRP A 185 8.90 -25.19 12.54
N LEU A 186 9.08 -26.51 12.48
CA LEU A 186 8.48 -27.43 13.45
C LEU A 186 8.95 -27.16 14.89
N ALA A 187 10.14 -26.61 15.08
CA ALA A 187 10.66 -26.25 16.40
C ALA A 187 9.90 -25.07 17.03
N LEU A 188 9.09 -24.34 16.25
CA LEU A 188 8.21 -23.29 16.76
C LEU A 188 6.95 -23.84 17.43
N GLN A 189 6.69 -25.14 17.32
CA GLN A 189 5.60 -25.77 18.03
C GLN A 189 5.84 -25.64 19.54
N ASP A 190 4.80 -25.25 20.27
CA ASP A 190 4.82 -25.02 21.71
C ASP A 190 5.63 -23.79 22.18
N GLU A 191 6.34 -23.10 21.27
CA GLU A 191 7.00 -21.83 21.58
C GLU A 191 5.99 -20.69 21.70
N ARG A 192 6.31 -19.72 22.56
CA ARG A 192 5.52 -18.50 22.71
C ARG A 192 5.79 -17.54 21.55
N LEU A 193 4.86 -17.41 20.62
CA LEU A 193 5.01 -16.58 19.44
C LEU A 193 4.37 -15.19 19.62
N ILE A 194 5.11 -14.19 19.20
CA ILE A 194 4.63 -12.81 19.03
C ILE A 194 4.56 -12.56 17.52
N LEU A 195 3.40 -12.35 16.97
CA LEU A 195 3.20 -12.14 15.53
C LEU A 195 2.55 -10.80 15.24
N GLN A 196 2.71 -10.32 14.02
CA GLN A 196 1.90 -9.21 13.55
C GLN A 196 0.43 -9.61 13.45
N ASP A 197 -0.46 -8.63 13.57
CA ASP A 197 -1.91 -8.82 13.37
C ASP A 197 -2.27 -9.02 11.89
N TYR A 198 -3.53 -9.26 11.61
CA TYR A 198 -4.05 -9.51 10.26
C TYR A 198 -4.10 -8.27 9.35
N ALA A 199 -3.76 -7.09 9.86
CA ALA A 199 -3.55 -5.92 9.02
C ALA A 199 -2.23 -5.98 8.22
N SER A 200 -1.31 -6.87 8.64
CA SER A 200 -0.07 -7.18 7.94
C SER A 200 -0.26 -8.27 6.88
N GLY A 201 0.19 -8.02 5.65
CA GLY A 201 0.23 -9.04 4.60
C GLY A 201 1.13 -10.24 4.93
N SER A 202 2.14 -10.06 5.77
CA SER A 202 3.04 -11.13 6.21
C SER A 202 2.34 -12.16 7.10
N ARG A 203 1.35 -11.74 7.91
CA ARG A 203 0.67 -12.63 8.84
C ARG A 203 -0.01 -13.80 8.13
N LEU A 204 -0.73 -13.55 7.06
CA LEU A 204 -1.41 -14.61 6.30
C LEU A 204 -0.44 -15.63 5.73
N LEU A 205 0.75 -15.19 5.29
CA LEU A 205 1.79 -16.08 4.77
C LEU A 205 2.42 -16.94 5.88
N ILE A 206 2.65 -16.35 7.06
CA ILE A 206 3.16 -17.08 8.24
C ILE A 206 2.12 -18.11 8.70
N ASP A 207 0.84 -17.73 8.81
CA ASP A 207 -0.22 -18.66 9.19
C ASP A 207 -0.37 -19.81 8.18
N ALA A 208 -0.25 -19.52 6.88
CA ALA A 208 -0.24 -20.54 5.83
C ALA A 208 0.95 -21.48 5.94
N ALA A 209 2.14 -20.96 6.31
CA ALA A 209 3.33 -21.76 6.56
C ALA A 209 3.15 -22.70 7.75
N LEU A 210 2.67 -22.18 8.89
CA LEU A 210 2.39 -22.95 10.10
C LEU A 210 1.33 -24.04 9.82
N SER A 211 0.26 -23.69 9.13
CA SER A 211 -0.81 -24.61 8.77
C SER A 211 -0.34 -25.73 7.84
N ARG A 212 0.45 -25.39 6.81
CA ARG A 212 1.00 -26.37 5.85
C ARG A 212 1.89 -27.42 6.55
N LEU A 213 2.58 -27.02 7.60
CA LEU A 213 3.46 -27.89 8.40
C LEU A 213 2.75 -28.52 9.60
N ALA A 214 1.43 -28.31 9.74
CA ALA A 214 0.60 -28.78 10.84
C ALA A 214 1.12 -28.36 12.24
N ILE A 215 1.75 -27.19 12.33
CA ILE A 215 2.30 -26.63 13.56
C ILE A 215 1.17 -25.94 14.34
N ARG A 216 0.99 -26.31 15.60
CA ARG A 216 0.12 -25.60 16.54
C ARG A 216 0.90 -24.44 17.13
N ALA A 217 0.59 -23.23 16.69
CA ALA A 217 1.24 -22.02 17.17
C ALA A 217 0.63 -21.56 18.49
N ASN A 218 1.47 -21.30 19.50
CA ASN A 218 1.07 -20.64 20.74
C ASN A 218 1.27 -19.12 20.61
N ILE A 219 0.34 -18.43 19.98
CA ILE A 219 0.42 -16.98 19.77
C ILE A 219 0.01 -16.28 21.06
N VAL A 220 0.98 -15.69 21.75
CA VAL A 220 0.78 -15.00 23.03
C VAL A 220 0.53 -13.51 22.88
N GLN A 221 0.95 -12.91 21.76
CA GLN A 221 0.70 -11.51 21.43
C GLN A 221 0.49 -11.33 19.93
N GLU A 222 -0.44 -10.46 19.57
CA GLU A 222 -0.67 -9.95 18.22
C GLU A 222 -0.46 -8.45 18.22
N ILE A 223 0.38 -7.96 17.31
CA ILE A 223 0.81 -6.55 17.31
C ILE A 223 0.63 -5.90 15.95
N GLY A 224 0.16 -4.66 15.94
CA GLY A 224 -0.09 -3.91 14.71
C GLY A 224 1.15 -3.25 14.10
N HIS A 225 2.21 -3.02 14.88
CA HIS A 225 3.40 -2.29 14.41
C HIS A 225 4.67 -3.14 14.48
N PRO A 226 5.39 -3.35 13.35
CA PRO A 226 6.57 -4.23 13.30
C PRO A 226 7.66 -3.87 14.32
N ALA A 227 7.91 -2.59 14.56
CA ALA A 227 8.92 -2.14 15.52
C ALA A 227 8.63 -2.57 16.97
N THR A 228 7.39 -2.90 17.30
CA THR A 228 7.01 -3.39 18.64
C THR A 228 7.47 -4.84 18.87
N LEU A 229 7.78 -5.60 17.81
CA LEU A 229 8.31 -6.97 17.93
C LEU A 229 9.64 -6.99 18.71
N PHE A 230 10.55 -6.10 18.37
CA PHE A 230 11.90 -6.10 18.94
C PHE A 230 11.91 -5.97 20.48
N PRO A 231 11.32 -4.93 21.07
CA PRO A 231 11.30 -4.80 22.54
C PRO A 231 10.49 -5.89 23.23
N MET A 232 9.45 -6.45 22.61
CA MET A 232 8.70 -7.56 23.19
C MET A 232 9.53 -8.86 23.24
N VAL A 233 10.24 -9.18 22.16
CA VAL A 233 11.13 -10.35 22.15
C VAL A 233 12.31 -10.12 23.12
N GLU A 234 12.90 -8.95 23.14
CA GLU A 234 13.98 -8.59 24.06
C GLU A 234 13.57 -8.70 25.53
N SER A 235 12.31 -8.37 25.85
CA SER A 235 11.75 -8.55 27.21
C SER A 235 11.45 -10.00 27.57
N GLY A 236 11.72 -10.97 26.69
CA GLY A 236 11.52 -12.39 26.97
C GLY A 236 10.05 -12.85 26.94
N ILE A 237 9.14 -12.08 26.32
CA ILE A 237 7.72 -12.45 26.23
C ILE A 237 7.53 -13.67 25.32
N GLY A 238 8.36 -13.80 24.29
CA GLY A 238 8.36 -14.89 23.32
C GLY A 238 9.35 -14.64 22.20
N ILE A 239 9.26 -15.45 21.14
CA ILE A 239 10.03 -15.31 19.91
C ILE A 239 9.12 -14.82 18.78
N SER A 240 9.68 -14.41 17.65
CA SER A 240 8.87 -13.91 16.53
C SER A 240 9.38 -14.40 15.19
N VAL A 241 8.50 -14.36 14.19
CA VAL A 241 8.82 -14.53 12.78
C VAL A 241 8.66 -13.19 12.09
N LEU A 242 9.71 -12.74 11.40
CA LEU A 242 9.74 -11.47 10.70
C LEU A 242 10.34 -11.60 9.29
N PRO A 243 10.01 -10.72 8.35
CA PRO A 243 10.67 -10.71 7.06
C PRO A 243 12.08 -10.14 7.16
N ALA A 244 12.95 -10.59 6.30
CA ALA A 244 14.34 -10.16 6.29
C ALA A 244 14.52 -8.64 6.01
N LEU A 245 13.55 -7.98 5.38
CA LEU A 245 13.54 -6.53 5.21
C LEU A 245 13.43 -5.76 6.53
N ALA A 246 12.99 -6.40 7.62
CA ALA A 246 12.95 -5.76 8.94
C ALA A 246 14.33 -5.56 9.57
N LEU A 247 15.39 -6.04 8.95
CA LEU A 247 16.77 -5.83 9.38
C LEU A 247 17.31 -4.46 8.89
N PRO A 248 18.29 -3.88 9.59
CA PRO A 248 19.06 -4.43 10.71
C PRO A 248 18.29 -4.42 12.04
N LEU A 249 18.74 -5.26 12.98
CA LEU A 249 18.25 -5.24 14.35
C LEU A 249 18.56 -3.90 15.04
N PRO A 250 17.79 -3.49 16.07
CA PRO A 250 18.09 -2.30 16.85
C PRO A 250 19.50 -2.37 17.45
N GLN A 251 20.25 -1.28 17.34
CA GLN A 251 21.61 -1.20 17.88
C GLN A 251 21.62 -1.41 19.40
N GLY A 252 22.54 -2.24 19.87
CA GLY A 252 22.69 -2.56 21.30
C GLY A 252 21.60 -3.47 21.87
N SER A 253 20.74 -4.06 21.03
CA SER A 253 19.80 -5.09 21.46
C SER A 253 20.51 -6.42 21.67
N HIS A 254 19.99 -7.26 22.60
CA HIS A 254 20.40 -8.64 22.79
C HIS A 254 19.55 -9.62 21.96
N LEU A 255 19.33 -9.25 20.70
CA LEU A 255 18.52 -9.98 19.75
C LEU A 255 19.37 -10.62 18.65
N THR A 256 18.95 -11.75 18.16
CA THR A 256 19.54 -12.40 17.00
C THR A 256 18.46 -12.91 16.07
N VAL A 257 18.80 -13.09 14.79
CA VAL A 257 17.93 -13.72 13.81
C VAL A 257 18.53 -15.03 13.32
N LYS A 258 17.64 -15.97 12.99
CA LYS A 258 18.01 -17.29 12.45
C LYS A 258 17.19 -17.59 11.21
N ARG A 259 17.79 -18.33 10.28
CA ARG A 259 17.08 -18.89 9.14
C ARG A 259 16.04 -19.90 9.62
N LEU A 260 14.89 -19.88 8.96
CA LEU A 260 13.85 -20.91 9.13
C LEU A 260 13.93 -21.92 7.98
N THR A 261 13.84 -23.22 8.31
CA THR A 261 13.85 -24.29 7.30
C THR A 261 12.56 -25.13 7.33
N PRO A 262 11.97 -25.47 6.17
CA PRO A 262 12.33 -25.00 4.83
C PRO A 262 12.17 -23.49 4.66
N VAL A 263 12.94 -22.90 3.77
CA VAL A 263 12.83 -21.46 3.48
C VAL A 263 11.43 -21.15 2.94
N MET A 264 10.78 -20.18 3.54
CA MET A 264 9.51 -19.62 3.09
C MET A 264 9.69 -18.12 2.87
N GLU A 265 9.26 -17.67 1.71
CA GLU A 265 9.46 -16.28 1.26
C GLU A 265 8.13 -15.55 1.16
N ARG A 266 8.21 -14.22 1.22
CA ARG A 266 7.16 -13.32 0.78
C ARG A 266 7.64 -12.53 -0.43
N GLN A 267 6.72 -12.13 -1.28
CA GLN A 267 7.00 -11.29 -2.43
C GLN A 267 6.48 -9.88 -2.18
N LEU A 268 7.34 -8.90 -2.38
CA LEU A 268 6.95 -7.50 -2.47
C LEU A 268 6.64 -7.19 -3.91
N MET A 269 5.48 -6.60 -4.15
CA MET A 269 4.99 -6.31 -5.49
C MET A 269 4.60 -4.85 -5.61
N LEU A 270 5.06 -4.19 -6.66
CA LEU A 270 4.46 -2.94 -7.13
C LEU A 270 3.06 -3.24 -7.64
N ALA A 271 2.09 -2.43 -7.26
CA ALA A 271 0.70 -2.63 -7.64
C ALA A 271 0.05 -1.30 -8.04
N CYS A 272 -0.61 -1.28 -9.18
CA CYS A 272 -1.47 -0.19 -9.64
C CYS A 272 -2.79 -0.73 -10.19
N ARG A 273 -3.74 0.15 -10.48
CA ARG A 273 -5.00 -0.26 -11.11
C ARG A 273 -4.75 -0.73 -12.55
N LYS A 274 -5.26 -1.89 -12.90
CA LYS A 274 -5.07 -2.53 -14.22
C LYS A 274 -5.52 -1.64 -15.40
N ASN A 275 -6.54 -0.83 -15.20
CA ASN A 275 -7.15 -0.01 -16.25
C ASN A 275 -6.77 1.48 -16.14
N ARG A 276 -5.64 1.79 -15.53
CA ARG A 276 -5.12 3.16 -15.41
C ARG A 276 -3.67 3.19 -15.82
N SER A 277 -3.34 4.07 -16.76
CA SER A 277 -1.95 4.40 -17.07
C SER A 277 -1.36 5.26 -15.94
N LEU A 278 -0.15 4.96 -15.55
CA LEU A 278 0.63 5.84 -14.67
C LEU A 278 1.01 7.10 -15.43
N SER A 279 1.08 8.24 -14.75
CA SER A 279 1.70 9.45 -15.30
C SER A 279 3.18 9.21 -15.55
N THR A 280 3.81 10.02 -16.40
CA THR A 280 5.24 9.92 -16.70
C THR A 280 6.10 10.03 -15.42
N ALA A 281 5.70 10.91 -14.49
CA ALA A 281 6.35 11.02 -13.19
C ALA A 281 6.15 9.77 -12.32
N ALA A 282 4.92 9.22 -12.28
CA ALA A 282 4.65 7.99 -11.53
C ALA A 282 5.37 6.78 -12.12
N GLN A 283 5.49 6.70 -13.45
CA GLN A 283 6.27 5.66 -14.11
C GLN A 283 7.76 5.76 -13.76
N ALA A 284 8.32 6.98 -13.70
CA ALA A 284 9.71 7.19 -13.31
C ALA A 284 9.98 6.73 -11.86
N LEU A 285 9.03 6.98 -10.93
CA LEU A 285 9.17 6.49 -9.56
C LEU A 285 8.93 4.98 -9.43
N TRP A 286 8.06 4.40 -10.25
CA TRP A 286 7.90 2.95 -10.36
C TRP A 286 9.21 2.26 -10.71
N GLU A 287 9.93 2.79 -11.72
CA GLU A 287 11.24 2.27 -12.12
C GLU A 287 12.29 2.42 -11.00
N ILE A 288 12.29 3.54 -10.26
CA ILE A 288 13.19 3.70 -9.11
C ILE A 288 12.93 2.64 -8.04
N VAL A 289 11.66 2.35 -7.72
CA VAL A 289 11.34 1.32 -6.72
C VAL A 289 11.78 -0.06 -7.21
N ARG A 290 11.64 -0.35 -8.50
CA ARG A 290 12.12 -1.59 -9.11
C ARG A 290 13.65 -1.70 -9.02
N GLU A 291 14.37 -0.64 -9.42
CA GLU A 291 15.84 -0.57 -9.34
C GLU A 291 16.34 -0.78 -7.90
N GLU A 292 15.72 -0.14 -6.91
CA GLU A 292 16.10 -0.31 -5.50
C GLU A 292 15.79 -1.72 -4.96
N GLY A 293 14.72 -2.35 -5.42
CA GLY A 293 14.42 -3.75 -5.11
C GLY A 293 15.46 -4.71 -5.69
N GLU A 294 15.91 -4.47 -6.92
CA GLU A 294 17.00 -5.24 -7.57
C GLU A 294 18.32 -5.05 -6.81
N ASN A 295 18.65 -3.81 -6.40
CA ASN A 295 19.84 -3.50 -5.62
C ASN A 295 19.83 -4.24 -4.26
N LEU A 296 18.68 -4.24 -3.57
CA LEU A 296 18.53 -4.99 -2.32
C LEU A 296 18.69 -6.50 -2.54
N THR A 297 18.16 -7.03 -3.62
CA THR A 297 18.33 -8.44 -3.98
C THR A 297 19.80 -8.77 -4.21
N ALA A 298 20.51 -7.97 -5.01
CA ALA A 298 21.93 -8.17 -5.30
C ALA A 298 22.80 -8.10 -4.03
N ALA A 299 22.56 -7.12 -3.16
CA ALA A 299 23.28 -6.97 -1.90
C ALA A 299 23.12 -8.15 -0.94
N ARG A 300 22.03 -8.92 -1.06
CA ARG A 300 21.68 -10.03 -0.18
C ARG A 300 22.17 -11.39 -0.68
N VAL A 301 22.59 -11.50 -1.92
CA VAL A 301 23.05 -12.78 -2.50
C VAL A 301 24.23 -13.37 -1.74
N GLU A 302 25.12 -12.54 -1.19
CA GLU A 302 26.30 -12.96 -0.45
C GLU A 302 26.03 -13.18 1.05
N ASP A 303 24.88 -12.76 1.57
CA ASP A 303 24.53 -12.89 2.98
C ASP A 303 23.98 -14.30 3.27
N PRO A 304 24.58 -15.08 4.21
CA PRO A 304 24.12 -16.42 4.57
C PRO A 304 22.64 -16.48 5.00
N LEU A 305 22.08 -15.39 5.49
CA LEU A 305 20.67 -15.34 5.90
C LEU A 305 19.69 -15.44 4.69
N TYR A 306 20.16 -15.19 3.48
CA TYR A 306 19.34 -15.17 2.25
C TYR A 306 19.69 -16.30 1.28
N GLN A 307 20.75 -17.09 1.53
CA GLN A 307 21.10 -18.21 0.66
C GLN A 307 20.03 -19.31 0.76
N ARG A 308 19.63 -19.91 -0.38
CA ARG A 308 18.65 -21.02 -0.46
C ARG A 308 19.23 -22.35 -0.03
#